data_d9178b7a7857457f912d7331c2a92928
#
_entry.id   d9178b7a7857457f912d7331c2a92928
#
_cell.length_a   1.000
_cell.length_b   1.000
_cell.length_c   1.000
_cell.angle_alpha   90.00
_cell.angle_beta   90.00
_cell.angle_gamma   90.00
#
_symmetry.space_group_name_H-M   'P 1'
#
loop_
_entity.id
_entity.type
_entity.pdbx_description
1 polymer ?
#
loop_
_entity_poly.entity_id
_entity_poly.type
_entity_poly.pdbx_seq_one_letter_code
_entity_poly.pdbx_strand_id
1 'polypeptide(L)'
;MKMNEQQFALIKEQLRKLTSQECFYKHKLEGINVDDIKSQEDFEKLPFTWKGDLRDAYPLGLQAVPDEEIVRIHSSSGTTGTPVIIPYTKNDVEDWAIMFERCYRMAGITNLDRIQITPGYGLWTAGIGFQLGCERLGAMAIPMGPGNTDKQLKMMVDMQSTVLCATSSYALLLAEEIAKRGISDKIKPVSYTHLTLPTKR
;
A
#
# COMPACT_ATOMS: atom_id res chain seq x y z
N MET A 1 -3.54 23.77 6.80
CA MET A 1 -3.88 23.23 8.15
C MET A 1 -2.57 23.22 8.93
N LYS A 2 -2.49 23.90 10.07
CA LYS A 2 -1.25 23.90 10.86
C LYS A 2 -1.09 22.57 11.59
N MET A 3 0.14 22.06 11.65
CA MET A 3 0.47 20.87 12.44
C MET A 3 0.21 21.11 13.92
N ASN A 4 -0.32 20.10 14.61
CA ASN A 4 -0.47 20.12 16.07
C ASN A 4 0.81 19.62 16.75
N GLU A 5 0.90 19.78 18.06
CA GLU A 5 2.08 19.41 18.86
C GLU A 5 2.42 17.92 18.77
N GLN A 6 1.41 17.05 18.71
CA GLN A 6 1.60 15.60 18.57
C GLN A 6 2.21 15.23 17.21
N GLN A 7 1.72 15.85 16.13
CA GLN A 7 2.29 15.65 14.79
C GLN A 7 3.74 16.13 14.73
N PHE A 8 4.03 17.26 15.37
CA PHE A 8 5.38 17.80 15.48
C PHE A 8 6.34 16.86 16.22
N ALA A 9 5.88 16.29 17.34
CA ALA A 9 6.67 15.32 18.11
C ALA A 9 7.01 14.08 17.29
N LEU A 10 6.03 13.51 16.58
CA LEU A 10 6.22 12.33 15.70
C LEU A 10 7.19 12.63 14.54
N ILE A 11 7.10 13.82 13.92
CA ILE A 11 8.03 14.21 12.85
C ILE A 11 9.46 14.30 13.39
N LYS A 12 9.67 14.92 14.54
CA LYS A 12 11.00 15.01 15.16
C LYS A 12 11.57 13.64 15.51
N GLU A 13 10.75 12.74 16.04
CA GLU A 13 11.14 11.37 16.32
C GLU A 13 11.59 10.67 15.04
N GLN A 14 10.80 10.76 13.96
CA GLN A 14 11.16 10.19 12.67
C GLN A 14 12.45 10.80 12.10
N LEU A 15 12.64 12.10 12.18
CA LEU A 15 13.87 12.74 11.72
C LEU A 15 15.10 12.29 12.51
N ARG A 16 14.99 12.15 13.84
CA ARG A 16 16.08 11.60 14.66
C ARG A 16 16.43 10.18 14.27
N LYS A 17 15.42 9.32 14.02
CA LYS A 17 15.63 7.97 13.52
C LYS A 17 16.40 7.97 12.19
N LEU A 18 15.97 8.79 11.23
CA LEU A 18 16.58 8.88 9.91
C LEU A 18 18.02 9.42 9.93
N THR A 19 18.37 10.26 10.89
CA THR A 19 19.71 10.84 11.02
C THR A 19 20.65 10.00 11.89
N SER A 20 20.15 9.04 12.67
CA SER A 20 20.94 8.19 13.56
C SER A 20 21.58 6.98 12.87
N GLN A 21 21.03 6.53 11.75
CA GLN A 21 21.50 5.35 11.02
C GLN A 21 22.19 5.76 9.72
N GLU A 22 23.13 4.93 9.24
CA GLU A 22 23.78 5.15 7.96
C GLU A 22 22.82 4.80 6.83
N CYS A 23 22.20 5.82 6.23
CA CYS A 23 21.24 5.68 5.16
C CYS A 23 21.21 6.94 4.29
N PHE A 24 20.52 6.88 3.15
CA PHE A 24 20.33 8.02 2.25
C PHE A 24 19.87 9.30 2.95
N TYR A 25 18.94 9.18 3.89
CA TYR A 25 18.39 10.35 4.59
C TYR A 25 19.36 11.00 5.56
N LYS A 26 20.29 10.25 6.16
CA LYS A 26 21.34 10.84 6.99
C LYS A 26 22.18 11.83 6.19
N HIS A 27 22.59 11.46 4.98
CA HIS A 27 23.34 12.35 4.09
C HIS A 27 22.49 13.51 3.58
N LYS A 28 21.24 13.23 3.19
CA LYS A 28 20.33 14.28 2.69
C LYS A 28 19.97 15.33 3.72
N LEU A 29 19.96 14.96 5.00
CA LEU A 29 19.62 15.82 6.13
C LEU A 29 20.89 16.31 6.87
N GLU A 30 22.07 16.14 6.28
CA GLU A 30 23.32 16.59 6.86
C GLU A 30 23.29 18.09 7.16
N GLY A 31 23.78 18.48 8.33
CA GLY A 31 23.76 19.89 8.81
C GLY A 31 22.41 20.36 9.37
N ILE A 32 21.36 19.53 9.34
CA ILE A 32 20.08 19.86 9.95
C ILE A 32 20.05 19.38 11.40
N ASN A 33 19.93 20.32 12.34
CA ASN A 33 19.68 19.98 13.73
C ASN A 33 18.16 19.85 13.95
N VAL A 34 17.69 18.63 14.27
CA VAL A 34 16.27 18.34 14.49
C VAL A 34 15.67 19.17 15.62
N ASP A 35 16.47 19.56 16.62
CA ASP A 35 15.99 20.34 17.76
C ASP A 35 15.69 21.81 17.39
N ASP A 36 16.27 22.31 16.30
CA ASP A 36 16.00 23.65 15.78
C ASP A 36 14.68 23.75 14.98
N ILE A 37 14.05 22.64 14.65
CA ILE A 37 12.74 22.62 14.02
C ILE A 37 11.67 22.86 15.09
N LYS A 38 11.24 24.12 15.24
CA LYS A 38 10.31 24.58 16.28
C LYS A 38 8.96 25.04 15.74
N SER A 39 8.87 25.24 14.43
CA SER A 39 7.68 25.75 13.75
C SER A 39 7.40 24.99 12.47
N GLN A 40 6.22 25.20 11.89
CA GLN A 40 5.89 24.68 10.57
C GLN A 40 6.81 25.28 9.50
N GLU A 41 7.15 26.54 9.64
CA GLU A 41 8.08 27.25 8.75
C GLU A 41 9.49 26.63 8.76
N ASP A 42 9.95 26.09 9.90
CA ASP A 42 11.23 25.37 9.97
C ASP A 42 11.13 24.00 9.30
N PHE A 43 10.02 23.30 9.49
CA PHE A 43 9.76 22.04 8.81
C PHE A 43 9.70 22.21 7.28
N GLU A 44 9.09 23.26 6.79
CA GLU A 44 8.97 23.56 5.36
C GLU A 44 10.31 23.89 4.67
N LYS A 45 11.36 24.15 5.45
CA LYS A 45 12.74 24.35 4.94
C LYS A 45 13.46 23.02 4.70
N LEU A 46 12.93 21.89 5.17
CA LEU A 46 13.56 20.59 4.92
C LEU A 46 13.59 20.27 3.42
N PRO A 47 14.65 19.59 2.95
CA PRO A 47 14.77 19.25 1.54
C PRO A 47 13.69 18.23 1.11
N PHE A 48 13.09 18.45 -0.05
CA PHE A 48 12.18 17.47 -0.66
C PHE A 48 12.93 16.21 -1.11
N THR A 49 12.24 15.07 -1.05
CA THR A 49 12.69 13.83 -1.66
C THR A 49 12.06 13.68 -3.05
N TRP A 50 12.89 13.47 -4.05
CA TRP A 50 12.47 13.27 -5.43
C TRP A 50 12.56 11.79 -5.80
N LYS A 51 11.84 11.38 -6.84
CA LYS A 51 11.87 9.99 -7.31
C LYS A 51 13.28 9.55 -7.77
N GLY A 52 14.09 10.49 -8.26
CA GLY A 52 15.52 10.27 -8.56
C GLY A 52 16.28 9.82 -7.32
N ASP A 53 16.17 10.55 -6.24
CA ASP A 53 16.83 10.25 -4.96
C ASP A 53 16.53 8.81 -4.48
N LEU A 54 15.26 8.38 -4.61
CA LEU A 54 14.85 7.03 -4.21
C LEU A 54 15.47 5.93 -5.09
N ARG A 55 15.74 6.23 -6.36
CA ARG A 55 16.41 5.31 -7.29
C ARG A 55 17.91 5.25 -7.06
N ASP A 56 18.52 6.39 -6.73
CA ASP A 56 19.96 6.50 -6.45
C ASP A 56 20.31 5.76 -5.15
N ALA A 57 19.35 5.60 -4.24
CA ALA A 57 19.48 4.80 -3.04
C ALA A 57 19.34 3.27 -3.26
N TYR A 58 19.26 2.79 -4.51
CA TYR A 58 19.21 1.36 -4.80
C TYR A 58 20.50 0.65 -4.36
N PRO A 59 20.47 -0.60 -3.84
CA PRO A 59 19.24 -1.38 -3.56
C PRO A 59 18.58 -1.08 -2.20
N LEU A 60 19.32 -0.85 -1.14
CA LEU A 60 18.82 -0.73 0.25
C LEU A 60 19.24 0.58 0.93
N GLY A 61 19.72 1.56 0.19
CA GLY A 61 20.16 2.84 0.74
C GLY A 61 19.08 3.64 1.48
N LEU A 62 17.80 3.29 1.29
CA LEU A 62 16.68 3.88 2.06
C LEU A 62 16.52 3.26 3.46
N GLN A 63 17.21 2.16 3.75
CA GLN A 63 17.10 1.44 5.01
C GLN A 63 17.68 2.27 6.17
N ALA A 64 16.86 2.54 7.16
CA ALA A 64 17.22 3.32 8.34
C ALA A 64 17.14 2.50 9.64
N VAL A 65 17.34 1.19 9.54
CA VAL A 65 17.41 0.23 10.65
C VAL A 65 18.38 -0.90 10.30
N PRO A 66 18.90 -1.68 11.25
CA PRO A 66 19.73 -2.86 10.97
C PRO A 66 19.01 -3.94 10.15
N ASP A 67 19.77 -4.77 9.43
CA ASP A 67 19.23 -5.82 8.54
C ASP A 67 18.30 -6.80 9.25
N GLU A 68 18.61 -7.15 10.50
CA GLU A 68 17.82 -8.07 11.31
C GLU A 68 16.41 -7.57 11.66
N GLU A 69 16.15 -6.27 11.50
CA GLU A 69 14.82 -5.69 11.68
C GLU A 69 13.98 -5.71 10.41
N ILE A 70 14.59 -5.96 9.25
CA ILE A 70 13.87 -6.00 7.97
C ILE A 70 13.22 -7.37 7.78
N VAL A 71 11.91 -7.38 7.68
CA VAL A 71 11.10 -8.61 7.48
C VAL A 71 10.54 -8.75 6.09
N ARG A 72 10.58 -7.67 5.29
CA ARG A 72 10.01 -7.66 3.94
C ARG A 72 10.59 -6.52 3.10
N ILE A 73 10.64 -6.73 1.79
CA ILE A 73 10.88 -5.67 0.82
C ILE A 73 9.72 -5.57 -0.17
N HIS A 74 9.47 -4.37 -0.66
CA HIS A 74 8.65 -4.14 -1.84
C HIS A 74 9.39 -3.28 -2.85
N SER A 75 8.94 -3.35 -4.09
CA SER A 75 9.61 -2.67 -5.19
C SER A 75 8.60 -2.03 -6.13
N SER A 76 8.98 -0.88 -6.69
CA SER A 76 8.29 -0.35 -7.87
C SER A 76 8.57 -1.25 -9.08
N SER A 77 7.74 -1.16 -10.13
CA SER A 77 7.86 -1.98 -11.33
C SER A 77 9.17 -1.81 -12.10
N GLY A 78 9.89 -0.71 -11.90
CA GLY A 78 11.16 -0.45 -12.61
C GLY A 78 11.04 -0.23 -14.11
N THR A 79 9.84 -0.07 -14.67
CA THR A 79 9.60 0.07 -16.13
C THR A 79 10.35 1.23 -16.79
N THR A 80 10.72 2.24 -16.03
CA THR A 80 11.42 3.45 -16.52
C THR A 80 12.85 3.56 -16.00
N GLY A 81 13.50 2.46 -15.59
CA GLY A 81 14.86 2.42 -15.06
C GLY A 81 14.98 1.62 -13.77
N THR A 82 15.99 1.93 -12.94
CA THR A 82 16.22 1.27 -11.65
C THR A 82 14.96 1.32 -10.78
N PRO A 83 14.52 0.17 -10.23
CA PRO A 83 13.37 0.14 -9.34
C PRO A 83 13.67 0.84 -8.01
N VAL A 84 12.65 1.34 -7.34
CA VAL A 84 12.75 1.78 -5.95
C VAL A 84 12.44 0.57 -5.06
N ILE A 85 13.38 0.21 -4.17
CA ILE A 85 13.16 -0.82 -3.17
C ILE A 85 12.88 -0.16 -1.83
N ILE A 86 11.85 -0.63 -1.15
CA ILE A 86 11.43 -0.13 0.16
C ILE A 86 11.48 -1.30 1.14
N PRO A 87 12.43 -1.28 2.09
CA PRO A 87 12.48 -2.25 3.19
C PRO A 87 11.43 -1.91 4.26
N TYR A 88 10.86 -2.95 4.85
CA TYR A 88 9.83 -2.85 5.89
C TYR A 88 10.25 -3.61 7.13
N THR A 89 10.13 -2.97 8.29
CA THR A 89 10.17 -3.63 9.60
C THR A 89 8.85 -4.33 9.90
N LYS A 90 8.82 -5.10 10.97
CA LYS A 90 7.57 -5.71 11.47
C LYS A 90 6.51 -4.65 11.80
N ASN A 91 6.93 -3.52 12.38
CA ASN A 91 6.03 -2.43 12.71
C ASN A 91 5.46 -1.75 11.45
N ASP A 92 6.29 -1.54 10.41
CA ASP A 92 5.83 -0.96 9.14
C ASP A 92 4.77 -1.87 8.47
N VAL A 93 4.96 -3.20 8.53
CA VAL A 93 3.99 -4.17 8.01
C VAL A 93 2.67 -4.10 8.78
N GLU A 94 2.73 -3.95 10.09
CA GLU A 94 1.53 -3.82 10.94
C GLU A 94 0.79 -2.50 10.67
N ASP A 95 1.50 -1.39 10.59
CA ASP A 95 0.93 -0.09 10.26
C ASP A 95 0.27 -0.11 8.89
N TRP A 96 0.90 -0.77 7.93
CA TRP A 96 0.33 -0.95 6.60
C TRP A 96 -0.96 -1.76 6.63
N ALA A 97 -1.02 -2.86 7.38
CA ALA A 97 -2.23 -3.66 7.58
C ALA A 97 -3.36 -2.82 8.22
N ILE A 98 -3.03 -1.97 9.21
CA ILE A 98 -3.97 -1.03 9.83
C ILE A 98 -4.53 -0.04 8.80
N MET A 99 -3.71 0.48 7.90
CA MET A 99 -4.18 1.42 6.87
C MET A 99 -5.17 0.76 5.92
N PHE A 100 -4.90 -0.48 5.47
CA PHE A 100 -5.84 -1.22 4.62
C PHE A 100 -7.13 -1.59 5.35
N GLU A 101 -7.07 -2.00 6.62
CA GLU A 101 -8.24 -2.22 7.44
C GLU A 101 -9.11 -0.94 7.51
N ARG A 102 -8.50 0.22 7.76
CA ARG A 102 -9.21 1.50 7.78
C ARG A 102 -9.89 1.82 6.44
N CYS A 103 -9.21 1.55 5.32
CA CYS A 103 -9.79 1.72 3.99
C CYS A 103 -11.04 0.84 3.81
N TYR A 104 -10.98 -0.42 4.23
CA TYR A 104 -12.14 -1.32 4.18
C TYR A 104 -13.30 -0.82 5.04
N ARG A 105 -13.02 -0.41 6.27
CA ARG A 105 -14.05 0.16 7.16
C ARG A 105 -14.68 1.43 6.59
N MET A 106 -13.89 2.31 5.98
CA MET A 106 -14.38 3.52 5.31
C MET A 106 -15.27 3.20 4.11
N ALA A 107 -15.04 2.08 3.43
CA ALA A 107 -15.88 1.57 2.36
C ALA A 107 -17.13 0.81 2.85
N GLY A 108 -17.36 0.74 4.17
CA GLY A 108 -18.49 0.01 4.77
C GLY A 108 -18.31 -1.49 4.82
N ILE A 109 -17.10 -2.00 4.58
CA ILE A 109 -16.80 -3.44 4.60
C ILE A 109 -16.56 -3.89 6.04
N THR A 110 -17.06 -5.07 6.36
CA THR A 110 -17.06 -5.66 7.70
C THR A 110 -16.42 -7.05 7.73
N ASN A 111 -16.32 -7.64 8.91
CA ASN A 111 -15.85 -9.01 9.09
C ASN A 111 -16.80 -10.09 8.54
N LEU A 112 -18.00 -9.72 8.08
CA LEU A 112 -18.95 -10.64 7.45
C LEU A 112 -18.72 -10.77 5.94
N ASP A 113 -17.83 -9.93 5.39
CA ASP A 113 -17.57 -9.88 3.96
C ASP A 113 -16.58 -10.94 3.49
N ARG A 114 -16.69 -11.27 2.21
CA ARG A 114 -15.81 -12.20 1.49
C ARG A 114 -15.13 -11.44 0.38
N ILE A 115 -13.84 -11.17 0.55
CA ILE A 115 -13.09 -10.22 -0.26
C ILE A 115 -12.24 -10.97 -1.29
N GLN A 116 -12.63 -10.91 -2.55
CA GLN A 116 -11.86 -11.48 -3.64
C GLN A 116 -10.79 -10.49 -4.10
N ILE A 117 -9.53 -10.91 -4.01
CA ILE A 117 -8.34 -10.07 -4.24
C ILE A 117 -7.68 -10.51 -5.54
N THR A 118 -7.80 -9.68 -6.58
CA THR A 118 -7.25 -9.98 -7.91
C THR A 118 -5.92 -9.29 -8.24
N PRO A 119 -5.45 -8.23 -7.56
CA PRO A 119 -4.14 -7.66 -7.81
C PRO A 119 -3.00 -8.65 -7.54
N GLY A 120 -1.88 -8.46 -8.26
CA GLY A 120 -0.70 -9.32 -8.16
C GLY A 120 -0.06 -9.32 -6.78
N TYR A 121 0.47 -10.47 -6.42
CA TYR A 121 1.33 -10.70 -5.27
C TYR A 121 2.81 -10.65 -5.69
N GLY A 122 3.72 -10.56 -4.76
CA GLY A 122 5.15 -10.50 -5.00
C GLY A 122 5.76 -9.16 -4.57
N LEU A 123 6.73 -8.65 -5.31
CA LEU A 123 7.42 -7.39 -4.95
C LEU A 123 6.51 -6.16 -5.00
N TRP A 124 5.45 -6.20 -5.80
CA TRP A 124 4.47 -5.12 -5.82
C TRP A 124 3.54 -5.17 -4.60
N THR A 125 3.17 -3.99 -4.11
CA THR A 125 2.51 -3.82 -2.81
C THR A 125 1.03 -4.24 -2.77
N ALA A 126 0.32 -4.29 -3.92
CA ALA A 126 -1.13 -4.31 -3.90
C ALA A 126 -1.75 -5.58 -3.31
N GLY A 127 -1.47 -6.77 -3.86
CA GLY A 127 -2.14 -8.01 -3.44
C GLY A 127 -2.01 -8.28 -1.94
N ILE A 128 -0.79 -8.24 -1.44
CA ILE A 128 -0.51 -8.54 -0.02
C ILE A 128 -1.10 -7.50 0.93
N GLY A 129 -1.13 -6.21 0.54
CA GLY A 129 -1.71 -5.17 1.37
C GLY A 129 -3.21 -5.36 1.55
N PHE A 130 -3.93 -5.66 0.47
CA PHE A 130 -5.36 -5.99 0.54
C PHE A 130 -5.62 -7.21 1.43
N GLN A 131 -4.80 -8.25 1.32
CA GLN A 131 -4.95 -9.45 2.13
C GLN A 131 -4.74 -9.17 3.61
N LEU A 132 -3.64 -8.53 3.98
CA LEU A 132 -3.33 -8.21 5.38
C LEU A 132 -4.42 -7.35 6.03
N GLY A 133 -4.92 -6.35 5.32
CA GLY A 133 -6.03 -5.52 5.82
C GLY A 133 -7.34 -6.30 5.96
N CYS A 134 -7.62 -7.22 5.04
CA CYS A 134 -8.78 -8.11 5.09
C CYS A 134 -8.72 -9.05 6.31
N GLU A 135 -7.59 -9.72 6.51
CA GLU A 135 -7.36 -10.63 7.64
C GLU A 135 -7.43 -9.89 8.99
N ARG A 136 -6.85 -8.68 9.04
CA ARG A 136 -6.92 -7.83 10.23
C ARG A 136 -8.35 -7.37 10.54
N LEU A 137 -9.14 -7.06 9.52
CA LEU A 137 -10.57 -6.74 9.65
C LEU A 137 -11.38 -7.93 10.17
N GLY A 138 -10.87 -9.15 10.04
CA GLY A 138 -11.57 -10.40 10.35
C GLY A 138 -12.49 -10.89 9.23
N ALA A 139 -12.38 -10.34 8.03
CA ALA A 139 -13.12 -10.75 6.85
C ALA A 139 -12.46 -11.96 6.15
N MET A 140 -13.20 -12.66 5.29
CA MET A 140 -12.67 -13.79 4.54
C MET A 140 -11.88 -13.29 3.33
N ALA A 141 -10.56 -13.49 3.32
CA ALA A 141 -9.71 -13.23 2.16
C ALA A 141 -9.79 -14.38 1.14
N ILE A 142 -9.99 -14.03 -0.14
CA ILE A 142 -9.94 -14.95 -1.29
C ILE A 142 -8.78 -14.45 -2.19
N PRO A 143 -7.53 -14.89 -1.94
CA PRO A 143 -6.33 -14.35 -2.56
C PRO A 143 -6.08 -14.97 -3.94
N MET A 144 -6.82 -14.51 -4.95
CA MET A 144 -6.78 -15.07 -6.29
C MET A 144 -5.53 -14.68 -7.10
N GLY A 145 -5.04 -13.46 -6.90
CA GLY A 145 -4.03 -12.88 -7.79
C GLY A 145 -4.56 -12.57 -9.20
N PRO A 146 -3.71 -12.15 -10.14
CA PRO A 146 -4.13 -11.71 -11.46
C PRO A 146 -4.39 -12.86 -12.43
N GLY A 147 -5.19 -12.58 -13.45
CA GLY A 147 -5.45 -13.49 -14.58
C GLY A 147 -6.46 -14.60 -14.30
N ASN A 148 -6.58 -15.53 -15.25
CA ASN A 148 -7.49 -16.67 -15.23
C ASN A 148 -8.95 -16.29 -14.93
N THR A 149 -9.57 -15.55 -15.86
CA THR A 149 -10.94 -15.03 -15.74
C THR A 149 -11.96 -16.14 -15.41
N ASP A 150 -11.84 -17.31 -15.99
CA ASP A 150 -12.75 -18.44 -15.71
C ASP A 150 -12.69 -18.87 -14.24
N LYS A 151 -11.49 -18.98 -13.70
CA LYS A 151 -11.27 -19.33 -12.27
C LYS A 151 -11.77 -18.20 -11.37
N GLN A 152 -11.56 -16.93 -11.75
CA GLN A 152 -12.06 -15.78 -11.01
C GLN A 152 -13.57 -15.80 -10.88
N LEU A 153 -14.29 -15.99 -12.00
CA LEU A 153 -15.75 -16.06 -12.02
C LEU A 153 -16.28 -17.27 -11.26
N LYS A 154 -15.64 -18.44 -11.47
CA LYS A 154 -16.02 -19.65 -10.73
C LYS A 154 -15.89 -19.43 -9.21
N MET A 155 -14.78 -18.89 -8.74
CA MET A 155 -14.56 -18.62 -7.31
C MET A 155 -15.52 -17.55 -6.78
N MET A 156 -15.84 -16.55 -7.57
CA MET A 156 -16.81 -15.50 -7.20
C MET A 156 -18.20 -16.10 -6.92
N VAL A 157 -18.62 -17.06 -7.75
CA VAL A 157 -19.88 -17.80 -7.58
C VAL A 157 -19.79 -18.78 -6.40
N ASP A 158 -18.76 -19.64 -6.37
CA ASP A 158 -18.62 -20.71 -5.37
C ASP A 158 -18.45 -20.13 -3.96
N MET A 159 -17.63 -19.11 -3.81
CA MET A 159 -17.35 -18.46 -2.52
C MET A 159 -18.34 -17.35 -2.18
N GLN A 160 -19.26 -17.02 -3.09
CA GLN A 160 -20.23 -15.93 -2.88
C GLN A 160 -19.54 -14.64 -2.44
N SER A 161 -18.51 -14.21 -3.20
CA SER A 161 -17.74 -12.99 -2.90
C SER A 161 -18.65 -11.79 -2.80
N THR A 162 -18.48 -10.98 -1.74
CA THR A 162 -19.27 -9.75 -1.50
C THR A 162 -18.48 -8.49 -1.84
N VAL A 163 -17.17 -8.60 -1.92
CA VAL A 163 -16.25 -7.50 -2.27
C VAL A 163 -15.24 -7.97 -3.30
N LEU A 164 -14.98 -7.13 -4.30
CA LEU A 164 -13.96 -7.34 -5.31
C LEU A 164 -12.86 -6.26 -5.20
N CYS A 165 -11.63 -6.65 -4.95
CA CYS A 165 -10.45 -5.81 -5.11
C CYS A 165 -9.84 -6.07 -6.49
N ALA A 166 -9.90 -5.07 -7.37
CA ALA A 166 -9.42 -5.19 -8.75
C ALA A 166 -8.96 -3.83 -9.29
N THR A 167 -8.18 -3.84 -10.38
CA THR A 167 -8.02 -2.62 -11.19
C THR A 167 -9.34 -2.34 -11.94
N SER A 168 -9.61 -1.06 -12.26
CA SER A 168 -10.85 -0.67 -12.95
C SER A 168 -11.06 -1.42 -14.25
N SER A 169 -10.03 -1.53 -15.07
CA SER A 169 -10.11 -2.25 -16.35
C SER A 169 -10.43 -3.72 -16.18
N TYR A 170 -9.87 -4.37 -15.13
CA TYR A 170 -10.15 -5.77 -14.88
C TYR A 170 -11.54 -6.01 -14.28
N ALA A 171 -12.02 -5.11 -13.43
CA ALA A 171 -13.38 -5.17 -12.91
C ALA A 171 -14.42 -5.02 -14.05
N LEU A 172 -14.16 -4.11 -14.99
CA LEU A 172 -15.01 -3.96 -16.18
C LEU A 172 -15.02 -5.23 -17.03
N LEU A 173 -13.85 -5.81 -17.30
CA LEU A 173 -13.74 -7.08 -18.01
C LEU A 173 -14.53 -8.21 -17.33
N LEU A 174 -14.43 -8.32 -16.01
CA LEU A 174 -15.20 -9.31 -15.25
C LEU A 174 -16.70 -9.06 -15.36
N ALA A 175 -17.16 -7.81 -15.31
CA ALA A 175 -18.57 -7.45 -15.46
C ALA A 175 -19.10 -7.82 -16.86
N GLU A 176 -18.34 -7.55 -17.90
CA GLU A 176 -18.68 -7.95 -19.28
C GLU A 176 -18.78 -9.48 -19.43
N GLU A 177 -17.83 -10.22 -18.89
CA GLU A 177 -17.84 -11.68 -18.93
C GLU A 177 -18.99 -12.29 -18.10
N ILE A 178 -19.34 -11.69 -16.95
CA ILE A 178 -20.52 -12.07 -16.16
C ILE A 178 -21.79 -11.94 -16.98
N ALA A 179 -21.98 -10.80 -17.63
CA ALA A 179 -23.15 -10.53 -18.47
C ALA A 179 -23.21 -11.49 -19.67
N LYS A 180 -22.09 -11.66 -20.37
CA LYS A 180 -21.97 -12.56 -21.53
C LYS A 180 -22.30 -14.01 -21.21
N ARG A 181 -21.94 -14.48 -20.00
CA ARG A 181 -22.19 -15.84 -19.54
C ARG A 181 -23.57 -16.03 -18.90
N GLY A 182 -24.31 -14.96 -18.70
CA GLY A 182 -25.64 -15.01 -18.07
C GLY A 182 -25.62 -15.50 -16.63
N ILE A 183 -24.58 -15.16 -15.86
CA ILE A 183 -24.39 -15.61 -14.47
C ILE A 183 -24.61 -14.51 -13.42
N SER A 184 -25.19 -13.39 -13.82
CA SER A 184 -25.41 -12.24 -12.94
C SER A 184 -26.27 -12.56 -11.71
N ASP A 185 -27.21 -13.46 -11.84
CA ASP A 185 -28.07 -13.95 -10.77
C ASP A 185 -27.37 -14.84 -9.75
N LYS A 186 -26.20 -15.39 -10.11
CA LYS A 186 -25.38 -16.26 -9.23
C LYS A 186 -24.34 -15.49 -8.43
N ILE A 187 -24.14 -14.21 -8.74
CA ILE A 187 -23.14 -13.36 -8.10
C ILE A 187 -23.82 -12.41 -7.12
N LYS A 188 -23.36 -12.38 -5.87
CA LYS A 188 -23.87 -11.41 -4.91
C LYS A 188 -23.51 -10.00 -5.32
N PRO A 189 -24.34 -8.99 -4.98
CA PRO A 189 -23.97 -7.60 -5.18
C PRO A 189 -22.62 -7.31 -4.51
N VAL A 190 -21.64 -6.92 -5.30
CA VAL A 190 -20.27 -6.72 -4.84
C VAL A 190 -20.06 -5.23 -4.62
N SER A 191 -19.64 -4.84 -3.43
CA SER A 191 -19.05 -3.53 -3.23
C SER A 191 -17.71 -3.49 -3.98
N TYR A 192 -17.53 -2.45 -4.80
CA TYR A 192 -16.35 -2.28 -5.62
C TYR A 192 -15.42 -1.26 -4.99
N THR A 193 -14.24 -1.69 -4.55
CA THR A 193 -13.18 -0.77 -4.13
C THR A 193 -12.19 -0.57 -5.26
N HIS A 194 -12.08 0.65 -5.70
CA HIS A 194 -11.32 1.08 -6.83
C HIS A 194 -10.05 1.82 -6.39
N LEU A 195 -8.90 1.36 -6.84
CA LEU A 195 -7.68 2.16 -6.88
C LEU A 195 -7.70 3.01 -8.15
N THR A 196 -8.32 4.18 -8.11
CA THR A 196 -8.05 5.22 -9.10
C THR A 196 -6.79 5.95 -8.68
N LEU A 197 -5.72 5.73 -9.41
CA LEU A 197 -4.72 6.78 -9.55
C LEU A 197 -5.37 7.89 -10.38
N PRO A 198 -5.33 9.17 -9.94
CA PRO A 198 -5.75 10.26 -10.79
C PRO A 198 -4.84 10.27 -12.02
N THR A 199 -5.34 9.83 -13.16
CA THR A 199 -4.68 10.03 -14.44
C THR A 199 -4.73 11.52 -14.72
N LYS A 200 -3.62 12.23 -14.54
CA LYS A 200 -3.45 13.53 -15.18
C LYS A 200 -3.55 13.30 -16.69
N ARG A 201 -4.58 13.87 -17.30
CA ARG A 201 -4.59 14.16 -18.72
C ARG A 201 -3.59 15.25 -19.03
#